data_d4908c3a5c0f3cc58a5bb7e53f3f84eb
#
_entry.id   d4908c3a5c0f3cc58a5bb7e53f3f84eb
#
_cell.length_a   1.000
_cell.length_b   1.000
_cell.length_c   1.000
_cell.angle_alpha   90.00
_cell.angle_beta   90.00
_cell.angle_gamma   90.00
#
_symmetry.space_group_name_H-M   'P 1'
#
loop_
_entity.id
_entity.type
_entity.pdbx_description
1 polymer ?
#
loop_
_entity_poly.entity_id
_entity_poly.type
_entity_poly.pdbx_seq_one_letter_code
_entity_poly.pdbx_strand_id
1 'polypeptide(L)'
;MQQIGVLVSGGGSNLQALIDAVNNRDISAAIGVVISNKPGVYALERAGQNRIPHRVIDHRRYPSSREFSQAILNCLKEHHIDLLCLAGFLRILDSCVIEAFPHRILNVHPALLPAFGGKGMYGHHVHEAVIASGAKYSGATVHLVTPETDIGPIVCQGLVEVDDHDTPASLAQKVLQIEHRIYPQAVKLILDDSIVIEGMRVKRRTDK
;
A
#
# COMPACT_ATOMS: atom_id res chain seq x y z
N MET A 1 -10.92 -18.65 -3.97
CA MET A 1 -9.56 -18.09 -3.71
C MET A 1 -9.73 -16.60 -3.54
N GLN A 2 -9.17 -16.00 -2.48
CA GLN A 2 -9.31 -14.58 -2.19
C GLN A 2 -8.65 -13.73 -3.28
N GLN A 3 -9.23 -12.54 -3.55
CA GLN A 3 -8.81 -11.63 -4.62
C GLN A 3 -8.22 -10.34 -4.03
N ILE A 4 -7.04 -9.97 -4.46
CA ILE A 4 -6.36 -8.72 -4.09
C ILE A 4 -6.53 -7.70 -5.21
N GLY A 5 -7.04 -6.51 -4.89
CA GLY A 5 -6.98 -5.35 -5.77
C GLY A 5 -5.76 -4.50 -5.41
N VAL A 6 -5.04 -3.99 -6.41
CA VAL A 6 -3.87 -3.15 -6.16
C VAL A 6 -4.01 -1.82 -6.88
N LEU A 7 -3.95 -0.71 -6.11
CA LEU A 7 -3.93 0.65 -6.67
C LEU A 7 -2.49 1.16 -6.77
N VAL A 8 -2.16 1.75 -7.92
CA VAL A 8 -0.81 2.23 -8.24
C VAL A 8 -0.84 3.61 -8.90
N SER A 9 0.27 4.37 -8.80
CA SER A 9 0.43 5.66 -9.52
C SER A 9 1.74 5.77 -10.30
N GLY A 10 2.59 4.74 -10.28
CA GLY A 10 3.95 4.84 -10.84
C GLY A 10 4.59 3.51 -11.21
N GLY A 11 5.84 3.30 -10.82
CA GLY A 11 6.68 2.17 -11.24
C GLY A 11 6.23 0.79 -10.77
N GLY A 12 5.49 0.71 -9.64
CA GLY A 12 4.88 -0.52 -9.16
C GLY A 12 5.86 -1.54 -8.57
N SER A 13 6.91 -1.10 -7.90
CA SER A 13 7.86 -2.02 -7.25
C SER A 13 7.20 -2.82 -6.11
N ASN A 14 6.35 -2.17 -5.31
CA ASN A 14 5.53 -2.85 -4.29
C ASN A 14 4.49 -3.80 -4.91
N LEU A 15 3.91 -3.43 -6.07
CA LEU A 15 3.08 -4.38 -6.84
C LEU A 15 3.89 -5.61 -7.23
N GLN A 16 5.14 -5.44 -7.70
CA GLN A 16 5.99 -6.58 -8.05
C GLN A 16 6.24 -7.48 -6.85
N ALA A 17 6.54 -6.92 -5.69
CA ALA A 17 6.74 -7.71 -4.47
C ALA A 17 5.50 -8.53 -4.09
N LEU A 18 4.29 -7.98 -4.29
CA LEU A 18 3.04 -8.73 -4.11
C LEU A 18 2.85 -9.83 -5.17
N ILE A 19 3.16 -9.54 -6.44
CA ILE A 19 3.12 -10.54 -7.53
C ILE A 19 4.05 -11.70 -7.21
N ASP A 20 5.28 -11.41 -6.82
CA ASP A 20 6.29 -12.41 -6.51
C ASP A 20 5.84 -13.30 -5.32
N ALA A 21 5.29 -12.69 -4.27
CA ALA A 21 4.80 -13.42 -3.11
C ALA A 21 3.60 -14.34 -3.44
N VAL A 22 2.72 -13.92 -4.35
CA VAL A 22 1.61 -14.75 -4.84
C VAL A 22 2.15 -15.91 -5.70
N ASN A 23 3.08 -15.63 -6.62
CA ASN A 23 3.68 -16.63 -7.49
C ASN A 23 4.49 -17.68 -6.70
N ASN A 24 5.18 -17.26 -5.65
CA ASN A 24 5.94 -18.14 -4.75
C ASN A 24 5.03 -18.90 -3.75
N ARG A 25 3.73 -18.63 -3.73
CA ARG A 25 2.75 -19.20 -2.80
C ARG A 25 2.96 -18.78 -1.33
N ASP A 26 3.68 -17.68 -1.10
CA ASP A 26 3.79 -17.07 0.24
C ASP A 26 2.43 -16.46 0.67
N ILE A 27 1.64 -16.02 -0.31
CA ILE A 27 0.26 -15.53 -0.15
C ILE A 27 -0.68 -16.46 -0.90
N SER A 28 -1.68 -17.03 -0.21
CA SER A 28 -2.69 -17.93 -0.78
C SER A 28 -3.88 -17.16 -1.35
N ALA A 29 -3.61 -16.30 -2.33
CA ALA A 29 -4.61 -15.46 -2.99
C ALA A 29 -4.21 -15.22 -4.46
N ALA A 30 -5.03 -14.50 -5.21
CA ALA A 30 -4.68 -14.01 -6.54
C ALA A 30 -4.79 -12.48 -6.59
N ILE A 31 -4.03 -11.84 -7.48
CA ILE A 31 -4.24 -10.42 -7.79
C ILE A 31 -5.33 -10.34 -8.86
N GLY A 32 -6.52 -9.92 -8.44
CA GLY A 32 -7.72 -9.87 -9.30
C GLY A 32 -7.69 -8.69 -10.26
N VAL A 33 -7.17 -7.53 -9.85
CA VAL A 33 -7.05 -6.35 -10.69
C VAL A 33 -5.97 -5.39 -10.19
N VAL A 34 -5.26 -4.76 -11.13
CA VAL A 34 -4.39 -3.60 -10.88
C VAL A 34 -5.04 -2.36 -11.49
N ILE A 35 -5.25 -1.32 -10.69
CA ILE A 35 -5.85 -0.07 -11.14
C ILE A 35 -4.83 1.06 -11.01
N SER A 36 -4.60 1.79 -12.10
CA SER A 36 -3.80 3.02 -12.07
C SER A 36 -4.66 4.26 -12.26
N ASN A 37 -4.34 5.33 -11.53
CA ASN A 37 -4.93 6.66 -11.75
C ASN A 37 -4.26 7.45 -12.88
N LYS A 38 -3.27 6.85 -13.57
CA LYS A 38 -2.53 7.46 -14.69
C LYS A 38 -2.30 6.42 -15.79
N PRO A 39 -2.44 6.80 -17.07
CA PRO A 39 -2.02 5.92 -18.16
C PRO A 39 -0.49 5.83 -18.26
N GLY A 40 0.01 4.77 -18.92
CA GLY A 40 1.41 4.63 -19.29
C GLY A 40 2.39 4.43 -18.12
N VAL A 41 1.92 4.07 -16.92
CA VAL A 41 2.80 3.78 -15.80
C VAL A 41 3.32 2.35 -15.88
N TYR A 42 4.58 2.14 -15.51
CA TYR A 42 5.23 0.83 -15.61
C TYR A 42 4.55 -0.28 -14.78
N ALA A 43 3.83 0.09 -13.72
CA ALA A 43 3.01 -0.85 -12.96
C ALA A 43 1.97 -1.61 -13.82
N LEU A 44 1.41 -0.96 -14.87
CA LEU A 44 0.47 -1.62 -15.78
C LEU A 44 1.18 -2.62 -16.71
N GLU A 45 2.41 -2.33 -17.10
CA GLU A 45 3.24 -3.27 -17.87
C GLU A 45 3.55 -4.52 -17.04
N ARG A 46 3.92 -4.34 -15.74
CA ARG A 46 4.12 -5.45 -14.81
C ARG A 46 2.87 -6.33 -14.69
N ALA A 47 1.70 -5.72 -14.56
CA ALA A 47 0.44 -6.45 -14.52
C ALA A 47 0.19 -7.23 -15.81
N GLY A 48 0.39 -6.62 -16.97
CA GLY A 48 0.25 -7.26 -18.27
C GLY A 48 1.19 -8.45 -18.48
N GLN A 49 2.49 -8.29 -18.11
CA GLN A 49 3.50 -9.35 -18.18
C GLN A 49 3.14 -10.56 -17.31
N ASN A 50 2.43 -10.33 -16.20
CA ASN A 50 1.96 -11.37 -15.29
C ASN A 50 0.51 -11.81 -15.58
N ARG A 51 -0.09 -11.39 -16.71
CA ARG A 51 -1.47 -11.72 -17.13
C ARG A 51 -2.53 -11.31 -16.10
N ILE A 52 -2.25 -10.27 -15.31
CA ILE A 52 -3.17 -9.73 -14.32
C ILE A 52 -4.09 -8.71 -15.01
N PRO A 53 -5.41 -8.79 -14.84
CA PRO A 53 -6.33 -7.76 -15.30
C PRO A 53 -5.92 -6.39 -14.80
N HIS A 54 -5.91 -5.38 -15.66
CA HIS A 54 -5.53 -4.03 -15.28
C HIS A 54 -6.40 -2.98 -15.95
N ARG A 55 -6.59 -1.85 -15.27
CA ARG A 55 -7.43 -0.73 -15.70
C ARG A 55 -6.75 0.62 -15.44
N VAL A 56 -7.02 1.58 -16.29
CA VAL A 56 -6.72 2.99 -16.05
C VAL A 56 -8.02 3.68 -15.69
N ILE A 57 -8.09 4.20 -14.46
CA ILE A 57 -9.17 5.08 -13.99
C ILE A 57 -8.51 6.43 -13.75
N ASP A 58 -8.46 7.27 -14.80
CA ASP A 58 -7.75 8.55 -14.75
C ASP A 58 -8.57 9.57 -13.94
N HIS A 59 -8.03 9.95 -12.78
CA HIS A 59 -8.68 10.89 -11.86
C HIS A 59 -9.04 12.24 -12.50
N ARG A 60 -8.34 12.65 -13.56
CA ARG A 60 -8.62 13.91 -14.28
C ARG A 60 -9.91 13.89 -15.11
N ARG A 61 -10.49 12.70 -15.32
CA ARG A 61 -11.74 12.52 -16.07
C ARG A 61 -12.99 12.57 -15.19
N TYR A 62 -12.81 12.79 -13.89
CA TYR A 62 -13.91 12.82 -12.94
C TYR A 62 -14.02 14.22 -12.30
N PRO A 63 -15.22 14.77 -12.19
CA PRO A 63 -15.42 16.12 -11.65
C PRO A 63 -15.15 16.22 -10.14
N SER A 64 -15.17 15.09 -9.43
CA SER A 64 -14.92 15.04 -7.99
C SER A 64 -14.12 13.81 -7.56
N SER A 65 -13.48 13.89 -6.39
CA SER A 65 -12.81 12.76 -5.74
C SER A 65 -13.79 11.61 -5.47
N ARG A 66 -15.03 11.94 -5.12
CA ARG A 66 -16.07 10.95 -4.85
C ARG A 66 -16.44 10.13 -6.10
N GLU A 67 -16.64 10.78 -7.25
CA GLU A 67 -16.96 10.08 -8.50
C GLU A 67 -15.78 9.23 -8.99
N PHE A 68 -14.56 9.75 -8.85
CA PHE A 68 -13.35 8.98 -9.12
C PHE A 68 -13.27 7.74 -8.22
N SER A 69 -13.48 7.88 -6.92
CA SER A 69 -13.46 6.79 -5.96
C SER A 69 -14.60 5.79 -6.20
N GLN A 70 -15.78 6.28 -6.61
CA GLN A 70 -16.90 5.41 -7.00
C GLN A 70 -16.57 4.56 -8.24
N ALA A 71 -15.86 5.12 -9.22
CA ALA A 71 -15.42 4.34 -10.39
C ALA A 71 -14.41 3.25 -9.99
N ILE A 72 -13.49 3.55 -9.06
CA ILE A 72 -12.60 2.54 -8.48
C ILE A 72 -13.42 1.45 -7.77
N LEU A 73 -14.34 1.84 -6.90
CA LEU A 73 -15.19 0.89 -6.15
C LEU A 73 -15.97 -0.04 -7.06
N ASN A 74 -16.55 0.48 -8.15
CA ASN A 74 -17.27 -0.33 -9.12
C ASN A 74 -16.34 -1.37 -9.77
N CYS A 75 -15.15 -0.95 -10.20
CA CYS A 75 -14.15 -1.86 -10.76
C CYS A 75 -13.71 -2.94 -9.75
N LEU A 76 -13.50 -2.58 -8.48
CA LEU A 76 -13.15 -3.55 -7.43
C LEU A 76 -14.27 -4.57 -7.20
N LYS A 77 -15.54 -4.15 -7.24
CA LYS A 77 -16.71 -5.03 -7.12
C LYS A 77 -16.83 -5.98 -8.32
N GLU A 78 -16.61 -5.48 -9.55
CA GLU A 78 -16.61 -6.29 -10.79
C GLU A 78 -15.58 -7.43 -10.71
N HIS A 79 -14.45 -7.19 -10.06
CA HIS A 79 -13.37 -8.16 -9.88
C HIS A 79 -13.46 -8.94 -8.55
N HIS A 80 -14.55 -8.81 -7.79
CA HIS A 80 -14.80 -9.51 -6.52
C HIS A 80 -13.62 -9.40 -5.54
N ILE A 81 -13.11 -8.18 -5.33
CA ILE A 81 -11.94 -7.94 -4.49
C ILE A 81 -12.27 -8.09 -3.01
N ASP A 82 -11.45 -8.87 -2.28
CA ASP A 82 -11.55 -9.11 -0.84
C ASP A 82 -10.63 -8.22 -0.02
N LEU A 83 -9.47 -7.83 -0.59
CA LEU A 83 -8.46 -6.98 0.05
C LEU A 83 -7.93 -5.96 -0.96
N LEU A 84 -7.88 -4.69 -0.56
CA LEU A 84 -7.32 -3.61 -1.36
C LEU A 84 -5.94 -3.21 -0.84
N CYS A 85 -4.96 -3.13 -1.74
CA CYS A 85 -3.58 -2.73 -1.46
C CYS A 85 -3.26 -1.41 -2.17
N LEU A 86 -2.84 -0.38 -1.43
CA LEU A 86 -2.33 0.88 -1.98
C LEU A 86 -0.81 0.76 -2.11
N ALA A 87 -0.32 0.58 -3.34
CA ALA A 87 1.09 0.34 -3.64
C ALA A 87 1.71 1.56 -4.35
N GLY A 88 2.02 2.60 -3.60
CA GLY A 88 2.45 3.88 -4.13
C GLY A 88 1.32 4.62 -4.87
N PHE A 89 0.12 4.57 -4.33
CA PHE A 89 -1.04 5.27 -4.85
C PHE A 89 -1.13 6.68 -4.28
N LEU A 90 -0.98 7.69 -5.14
CA LEU A 90 -0.84 9.10 -4.74
C LEU A 90 -2.16 9.88 -4.71
N ARG A 91 -3.28 9.20 -4.50
CA ARG A 91 -4.60 9.82 -4.37
C ARG A 91 -5.26 9.40 -3.07
N ILE A 92 -5.97 10.33 -2.45
CA ILE A 92 -6.80 10.05 -1.28
C ILE A 92 -8.10 9.42 -1.78
N LEU A 93 -8.47 8.29 -1.21
CA LEU A 93 -9.74 7.62 -1.46
C LEU A 93 -10.86 8.31 -0.69
N ASP A 94 -12.00 8.45 -1.31
CA ASP A 94 -13.22 8.91 -0.64
C ASP A 94 -13.74 7.83 0.33
N SER A 95 -14.53 8.26 1.32
CA SER A 95 -15.10 7.37 2.34
C SER A 95 -15.88 6.20 1.75
N CYS A 96 -16.50 6.36 0.59
CA CYS A 96 -17.28 5.29 -0.05
C CYS A 96 -16.45 4.02 -0.33
N VAL A 97 -15.14 4.13 -0.60
CA VAL A 97 -14.28 2.97 -0.75
C VAL A 97 -13.88 2.41 0.61
N ILE A 98 -13.55 3.29 1.58
CA ILE A 98 -13.12 2.89 2.92
C ILE A 98 -14.25 2.13 3.64
N GLU A 99 -15.47 2.63 3.55
CA GLU A 99 -16.66 2.02 4.14
C GLU A 99 -17.03 0.67 3.49
N ALA A 100 -16.74 0.51 2.18
CA ALA A 100 -16.98 -0.74 1.46
C ALA A 100 -15.95 -1.85 1.78
N PHE A 101 -14.79 -1.48 2.32
CA PHE A 101 -13.70 -2.39 2.67
C PHE A 101 -13.24 -2.20 4.13
N PRO A 102 -14.11 -2.39 5.14
CA PRO A 102 -13.76 -2.15 6.54
C PRO A 102 -12.63 -3.09 6.98
N HIS A 103 -11.51 -2.51 7.43
CA HIS A 103 -10.29 -3.23 7.80
C HIS A 103 -9.69 -4.10 6.67
N ARG A 104 -10.00 -3.79 5.41
CA ARG A 104 -9.54 -4.53 4.24
C ARG A 104 -8.84 -3.62 3.20
N ILE A 105 -8.31 -2.48 3.64
CA ILE A 105 -7.45 -1.63 2.81
C ILE A 105 -6.11 -1.46 3.53
N LEU A 106 -5.04 -1.87 2.88
CA LEU A 106 -3.67 -1.70 3.35
C LEU A 106 -2.95 -0.62 2.56
N ASN A 107 -2.19 0.22 3.25
CA ASN A 107 -1.24 1.14 2.64
C ASN A 107 0.17 0.86 3.15
N VAL A 108 1.18 0.99 2.29
CA VAL A 108 2.58 1.01 2.68
C VAL A 108 3.08 2.45 2.64
N HIS A 109 3.58 2.94 3.77
CA HIS A 109 4.12 4.28 3.94
C HIS A 109 5.62 4.20 4.22
N PRO A 110 6.47 5.02 3.54
CA PRO A 110 7.93 4.89 3.57
C PRO A 110 8.58 5.56 4.79
N ALA A 111 7.94 5.48 5.96
CA ALA A 111 8.47 5.92 7.24
C ALA A 111 7.93 5.10 8.41
N LEU A 112 8.49 5.30 9.60
CA LEU A 112 7.99 4.73 10.85
C LEU A 112 6.86 5.60 11.40
N LEU A 113 5.62 5.33 11.02
CA LEU A 113 4.47 6.04 11.57
C LEU A 113 4.42 5.91 13.11
N PRO A 114 3.99 6.95 13.82
CA PRO A 114 3.34 8.17 13.35
C PRO A 114 4.29 9.28 12.88
N ALA A 115 5.62 9.09 12.92
CA ALA A 115 6.56 10.08 12.41
C ALA A 115 6.53 10.15 10.89
N PHE A 116 6.71 11.34 10.33
CA PHE A 116 6.80 11.61 8.89
C PHE A 116 5.60 11.08 8.08
N GLY A 117 4.40 11.08 8.67
CA GLY A 117 3.12 10.75 8.01
C GLY A 117 2.27 11.99 7.78
N GLY A 118 1.13 11.80 7.08
CA GLY A 118 0.11 12.82 6.87
C GLY A 118 0.31 13.67 5.61
N LYS A 119 -0.38 14.81 5.57
CA LYS A 119 -0.46 15.65 4.38
C LYS A 119 0.93 16.13 3.90
N GLY A 120 1.24 15.85 2.64
CA GLY A 120 2.51 16.23 2.01
C GLY A 120 3.63 15.22 2.17
N MET A 121 3.48 14.22 3.04
CA MET A 121 4.47 13.17 3.30
C MET A 121 4.26 11.97 2.37
N TYR A 122 4.83 12.02 1.18
CA TYR A 122 4.77 10.92 0.19
C TYR A 122 6.03 10.88 -0.68
N GLY A 123 6.39 9.70 -1.15
CA GLY A 123 7.53 9.50 -2.05
C GLY A 123 8.84 10.05 -1.48
N HIS A 124 9.60 10.81 -2.27
CA HIS A 124 10.91 11.33 -1.88
C HIS A 124 10.84 12.39 -0.76
N HIS A 125 9.73 13.13 -0.63
CA HIS A 125 9.57 14.15 0.43
C HIS A 125 9.71 13.56 1.83
N VAL A 126 9.28 12.30 2.02
CA VAL A 126 9.45 11.60 3.31
C VAL A 126 10.93 11.43 3.63
N HIS A 127 11.72 10.96 2.66
CA HIS A 127 13.15 10.71 2.88
C HIS A 127 13.94 12.02 3.05
N GLU A 128 13.56 13.08 2.34
CA GLU A 128 14.10 14.43 2.56
C GLU A 128 13.83 14.91 3.98
N ALA A 129 12.60 14.75 4.47
CA ALA A 129 12.21 15.13 5.81
C ALA A 129 12.96 14.32 6.89
N VAL A 130 13.14 13.02 6.68
CA VAL A 130 13.91 12.14 7.58
C VAL A 130 15.37 12.61 7.66
N ILE A 131 16.05 12.81 6.54
CA ILE A 131 17.44 13.29 6.50
C ILE A 131 17.56 14.66 7.16
N ALA A 132 16.67 15.60 6.81
CA ALA A 132 16.67 16.95 7.38
C ALA A 132 16.43 16.97 8.90
N SER A 133 15.70 16.00 9.44
CA SER A 133 15.44 15.90 10.87
C SER A 133 16.64 15.40 11.70
N GLY A 134 17.65 14.80 11.04
CA GLY A 134 18.76 14.14 11.74
C GLY A 134 18.39 12.83 12.41
N ALA A 135 17.24 12.21 12.07
CA ALA A 135 16.82 10.93 12.62
C ALA A 135 17.86 9.85 12.30
N LYS A 136 18.18 9.01 13.28
CA LYS A 136 19.15 7.92 13.13
C LYS A 136 18.50 6.62 12.63
N TYR A 137 17.17 6.55 12.66
CA TYR A 137 16.39 5.42 12.16
C TYR A 137 15.22 5.92 11.30
N SER A 138 14.96 5.19 10.23
CA SER A 138 13.78 5.30 9.40
C SER A 138 13.22 3.90 9.15
N GLY A 139 12.36 3.74 8.17
CA GLY A 139 11.78 2.44 7.83
C GLY A 139 10.54 2.55 6.99
N ALA A 140 9.73 1.51 7.05
CA ALA A 140 8.42 1.50 6.41
C ALA A 140 7.36 0.98 7.36
N THR A 141 6.13 1.43 7.15
CA THR A 141 4.93 1.03 7.90
C THR A 141 3.87 0.53 6.94
N VAL A 142 3.33 -0.66 7.19
CA VAL A 142 2.07 -1.11 6.59
C VAL A 142 0.97 -0.94 7.62
N HIS A 143 -0.05 -0.19 7.25
CA HIS A 143 -1.18 0.13 8.13
C HIS A 143 -2.51 -0.04 7.40
N LEU A 144 -3.58 -0.19 8.17
CA LEU A 144 -4.95 -0.14 7.67
C LEU A 144 -5.33 1.30 7.34
N VAL A 145 -6.00 1.48 6.21
CA VAL A 145 -6.46 2.80 5.79
C VAL A 145 -7.73 3.19 6.54
N THR A 146 -7.71 4.41 7.07
CA THR A 146 -8.84 5.10 7.70
C THR A 146 -9.13 6.41 6.94
N PRO A 147 -10.23 7.12 7.25
CA PRO A 147 -10.48 8.42 6.63
C PRO A 147 -9.37 9.46 6.84
N GLU A 148 -8.68 9.40 7.98
CA GLU A 148 -7.52 10.24 8.24
C GLU A 148 -6.27 9.62 7.61
N THR A 149 -5.46 10.47 6.96
CA THR A 149 -4.27 10.06 6.23
C THR A 149 -3.17 9.58 7.19
N ASP A 150 -2.65 8.37 6.96
CA ASP A 150 -1.51 7.74 7.66
C ASP A 150 -1.70 7.56 9.19
N ILE A 151 -2.95 7.51 9.67
CA ILE A 151 -3.28 7.38 11.12
C ILE A 151 -3.85 6.00 11.47
N GLY A 152 -4.18 5.17 10.50
CA GLY A 152 -4.83 3.87 10.76
C GLY A 152 -3.96 2.85 11.52
N PRO A 153 -4.58 1.77 12.05
CA PRO A 153 -3.89 0.73 12.82
C PRO A 153 -2.70 0.12 12.08
N ILE A 154 -1.55 0.06 12.75
CA ILE A 154 -0.29 -0.45 12.19
C ILE A 154 -0.30 -1.97 12.22
N VAL A 155 -0.09 -2.60 11.06
CA VAL A 155 -0.01 -4.05 10.89
C VAL A 155 1.43 -4.55 10.97
N CYS A 156 2.33 -3.90 10.25
CA CYS A 156 3.76 -4.24 10.25
C CYS A 156 4.60 -2.96 10.16
N GLN A 157 5.77 -3.00 10.80
CA GLN A 157 6.83 -2.01 10.61
C GLN A 157 8.16 -2.71 10.38
N GLY A 158 9.02 -2.08 9.61
CA GLY A 158 10.39 -2.50 9.41
C GLY A 158 11.34 -1.33 9.52
N LEU A 159 12.47 -1.55 10.18
CA LEU A 159 13.46 -0.54 10.54
C LEU A 159 14.61 -0.53 9.55
N VAL A 160 15.15 0.65 9.27
CA VAL A 160 16.47 0.86 8.64
C VAL A 160 17.26 1.89 9.43
N GLU A 161 18.55 1.71 9.50
CA GLU A 161 19.48 2.71 10.03
C GLU A 161 19.74 3.79 8.97
N VAL A 162 19.81 5.04 9.42
CA VAL A 162 20.17 6.18 8.59
C VAL A 162 21.65 6.49 8.85
N ASP A 163 22.48 6.21 7.85
CA ASP A 163 23.91 6.47 7.92
C ASP A 163 24.22 7.96 7.78
N ASP A 164 25.34 8.42 8.33
CA ASP A 164 25.74 9.82 8.30
C ASP A 164 25.95 10.37 6.87
N HIS A 165 26.17 9.50 5.90
CA HIS A 165 26.34 9.82 4.49
C HIS A 165 25.13 9.53 3.61
N ASP A 166 24.01 9.11 4.22
CA ASP A 166 22.79 8.86 3.45
C ASP A 166 22.27 10.15 2.82
N THR A 167 21.87 10.01 1.59
CA THR A 167 21.06 10.98 0.86
C THR A 167 19.60 10.54 0.88
N PRO A 168 18.64 11.43 0.56
CA PRO A 168 17.24 11.01 0.38
C PRO A 168 17.08 9.84 -0.60
N ALA A 169 17.89 9.79 -1.65
CA ALA A 169 17.85 8.74 -2.67
C ALA A 169 18.40 7.39 -2.14
N SER A 170 19.52 7.38 -1.41
CA SER A 170 20.05 6.14 -0.82
C SER A 170 19.14 5.61 0.27
N LEU A 171 18.59 6.49 1.11
CA LEU A 171 17.62 6.12 2.13
C LEU A 171 16.35 5.52 1.50
N ALA A 172 15.85 6.13 0.41
CA ALA A 172 14.69 5.60 -0.32
C ALA A 172 14.92 4.16 -0.78
N GLN A 173 16.12 3.83 -1.28
CA GLN A 173 16.46 2.47 -1.69
C GLN A 173 16.47 1.48 -0.52
N LYS A 174 17.03 1.88 0.62
CA LYS A 174 17.03 1.06 1.85
C LYS A 174 15.59 0.80 2.33
N VAL A 175 14.78 1.85 2.41
CA VAL A 175 13.38 1.77 2.84
C VAL A 175 12.56 0.90 1.89
N LEU A 176 12.77 1.03 0.57
CA LEU A 176 12.07 0.23 -0.43
C LEU A 176 12.29 -1.28 -0.27
N GLN A 177 13.48 -1.71 0.13
CA GLN A 177 13.75 -3.13 0.43
C GLN A 177 12.92 -3.62 1.64
N ILE A 178 12.72 -2.74 2.63
CA ILE A 178 11.85 -3.04 3.77
C ILE A 178 10.39 -3.12 3.35
N GLU A 179 9.92 -2.16 2.53
CA GLU A 179 8.56 -2.18 1.99
C GLU A 179 8.27 -3.52 1.28
N HIS A 180 9.14 -3.93 0.37
CA HIS A 180 9.01 -5.19 -0.38
C HIS A 180 8.93 -6.43 0.51
N ARG A 181 9.56 -6.39 1.69
CA ARG A 181 9.53 -7.48 2.66
C ARG A 181 8.26 -7.46 3.50
N ILE A 182 7.91 -6.30 4.08
CA ILE A 182 6.82 -6.25 5.07
C ILE A 182 5.43 -6.15 4.43
N TYR A 183 5.33 -5.66 3.19
CA TYR A 183 4.02 -5.52 2.55
C TYR A 183 3.37 -6.88 2.27
N PRO A 184 4.03 -7.85 1.62
CA PRO A 184 3.49 -9.20 1.50
C PRO A 184 3.18 -9.87 2.84
N GLN A 185 4.00 -9.65 3.87
CA GLN A 185 3.75 -10.16 5.21
C GLN A 185 2.44 -9.64 5.80
N ALA A 186 2.20 -8.32 5.68
CA ALA A 186 0.96 -7.69 6.16
C ALA A 186 -0.27 -8.20 5.39
N VAL A 187 -0.16 -8.34 4.06
CA VAL A 187 -1.23 -8.92 3.22
C VAL A 187 -1.57 -10.33 3.68
N LYS A 188 -0.56 -11.17 3.87
CA LYS A 188 -0.74 -12.54 4.38
C LYS A 188 -1.48 -12.56 5.72
N LEU A 189 -1.07 -11.71 6.67
CA LEU A 189 -1.70 -11.64 7.99
C LEU A 189 -3.18 -11.31 7.95
N ILE A 190 -3.58 -10.41 7.04
CA ILE A 190 -5.00 -10.03 6.86
C ILE A 190 -5.77 -11.17 6.20
N LEU A 191 -5.22 -11.79 5.17
CA LEU A 191 -5.90 -12.83 4.39
C LEU A 191 -6.04 -14.15 5.18
N ASP A 192 -5.03 -14.50 5.99
CA ASP A 192 -5.05 -15.68 6.86
C ASP A 192 -5.90 -15.47 8.13
N ASP A 193 -6.50 -14.29 8.31
CA ASP A 193 -7.23 -13.91 9.53
C ASP A 193 -6.39 -14.09 10.81
N SER A 194 -5.07 -13.90 10.70
CA SER A 194 -4.10 -14.16 11.77
C SER A 194 -3.96 -13.01 12.78
N ILE A 195 -4.78 -11.98 12.66
CA ILE A 195 -4.75 -10.81 13.53
C ILE A 195 -6.14 -10.43 14.04
N VAL A 196 -6.14 -9.68 15.15
CA VAL A 196 -7.32 -9.04 15.73
C VAL A 196 -7.03 -7.55 15.84
N ILE A 197 -8.01 -6.71 15.49
CA ILE A 197 -7.93 -5.26 15.54
C ILE A 197 -8.76 -4.77 16.73
N GLU A 198 -8.11 -4.14 17.69
CA GLU A 198 -8.74 -3.54 18.88
C GLU A 198 -8.41 -2.05 18.93
N GLY A 199 -9.30 -1.23 18.40
CA GLY A 199 -9.04 0.20 18.20
C GLY A 199 -7.83 0.42 17.28
N MET A 200 -6.76 1.04 17.78
CA MET A 200 -5.52 1.28 17.04
C MET A 200 -4.49 0.13 17.16
N ARG A 201 -4.79 -0.89 17.95
CA ARG A 201 -3.85 -2.00 18.18
C ARG A 201 -4.19 -3.18 17.29
N VAL A 202 -3.19 -3.64 16.55
CA VAL A 202 -3.24 -4.91 15.81
C VAL A 202 -2.47 -5.96 16.63
N LYS A 203 -3.13 -7.05 16.97
CA LYS A 203 -2.55 -8.16 17.74
C LYS A 203 -2.54 -9.42 16.90
N ARG A 204 -1.51 -10.26 17.06
CA ARG A 204 -1.54 -11.63 16.51
C ARG A 204 -2.62 -12.42 17.23
N ARG A 205 -3.38 -13.23 16.49
CA ARG A 205 -4.20 -14.26 17.12
C ARG A 205 -3.23 -15.26 17.75
N THR A 206 -3.36 -15.44 19.05
CA THR A 206 -2.75 -16.59 19.74
C THR A 206 -3.74 -17.72 19.59
N ASP A 207 -3.35 -18.77 18.89
CA ASP A 207 -4.10 -20.02 18.90
C ASP A 207 -4.32 -20.45 20.36
N LYS A 208 -5.58 -20.73 20.70
CA LYS A 208 -5.92 -21.32 21.98
C LYS A 208 -5.67 -22.80 21.94
#